data_8fde64dd805b32b30e2d8e7e0343f136
#
_entry.id   8fde64dd805b32b30e2d8e7e0343f136
#
_cell.length_a   1.000
_cell.length_b   1.000
_cell.length_c   1.000
_cell.angle_alpha   90.00
_cell.angle_beta   90.00
_cell.angle_gamma   90.00
#
_symmetry.space_group_name_H-M   'P 1'
#
loop_
_entity.id
_entity.type
_entity.pdbx_description
1 polymer ?
#
loop_
_entity_poly.entity_id
_entity_poly.type
_entity_poly.pdbx_seq_one_letter_code
_entity_poly.pdbx_strand_id
1 'polypeptide(L)'
;LPFVDEIKVYPKNAQIYDITPADVILQDKKTMNIDSYVVWRIEDPLLFFQTIKTIEEAEARLDVLTYNNTQVKLGKLNQEDMVNEDPPEERNAMYREIAEKVGEGAAAYGIEVIDVKIKRIDLPSENEQAVYTRMISERKQIAEKYKADGELAAAEIINAADKEYNTIIADAQLAAEQKIAEGEREYMNLLAQAYDTQEKQEFYTFIRALEALEASLTGSEKTLIIG
;
A
#
# COMPACT_ATOMS: atom_id res chain seq x y z
N LEU A 1 46.68 47.47 -31.46
CA LEU A 1 46.95 48.92 -31.69
C LEU A 1 46.22 49.70 -30.58
N PRO A 2 46.93 50.67 -29.91
CA PRO A 2 46.26 51.45 -28.87
C PRO A 2 45.18 52.30 -29.56
N PHE A 3 43.97 52.08 -29.27
CA PHE A 3 42.71 52.68 -29.77
C PHE A 3 41.88 51.84 -30.75
N VAL A 4 42.27 50.60 -31.10
CA VAL A 4 41.52 49.76 -32.04
C VAL A 4 41.18 48.42 -31.39
N ASP A 5 41.92 47.96 -30.39
CA ASP A 5 41.70 46.66 -29.75
C ASP A 5 40.89 46.84 -28.45
N GLU A 6 39.72 46.24 -28.38
CA GLU A 6 38.90 46.16 -27.18
C GLU A 6 39.25 44.86 -26.43
N ILE A 7 39.71 44.99 -25.19
CA ILE A 7 40.00 43.83 -24.32
C ILE A 7 38.74 43.51 -23.53
N LYS A 8 38.21 42.33 -23.75
CA LYS A 8 37.13 41.78 -22.91
C LYS A 8 37.71 40.80 -21.90
N VAL A 9 37.33 40.97 -20.64
CA VAL A 9 37.77 40.12 -19.53
C VAL A 9 36.60 39.35 -19.01
N TYR A 10 36.73 38.04 -18.92
CA TYR A 10 35.74 37.16 -18.35
C TYR A 10 36.21 36.56 -17.02
N PRO A 11 35.32 36.34 -16.05
CA PRO A 11 35.66 35.72 -14.79
C PRO A 11 36.06 34.25 -15.01
N LYS A 12 37.19 33.83 -14.42
CA LYS A 12 37.66 32.44 -14.46
C LYS A 12 37.08 31.57 -13.32
N ASN A 13 36.60 32.21 -12.27
CA ASN A 13 36.03 31.53 -11.11
C ASN A 13 34.66 30.90 -11.42
N ALA A 14 34.32 29.86 -10.67
CA ALA A 14 32.99 29.28 -10.72
C ALA A 14 31.93 30.30 -10.27
N GLN A 15 30.84 30.34 -10.98
CA GLN A 15 29.67 31.18 -10.73
C GLN A 15 28.48 30.31 -10.39
N ILE A 16 27.59 30.85 -9.57
CA ILE A 16 26.31 30.20 -9.22
C ILE A 16 25.23 31.01 -9.89
N TYR A 17 24.43 30.34 -10.69
CA TYR A 17 23.22 30.90 -11.29
C TYR A 17 21.98 30.24 -10.68
N ASP A 18 21.10 31.05 -10.17
CA ASP A 18 19.83 30.64 -9.58
C ASP A 18 18.77 30.56 -10.69
N ILE A 19 18.35 29.33 -11.01
CA ILE A 19 17.41 29.06 -12.09
C ILE A 19 16.01 29.50 -11.65
N THR A 20 15.27 30.16 -12.54
CA THR A 20 13.91 30.58 -12.26
C THR A 20 13.05 29.35 -11.93
N PRO A 21 12.37 29.33 -10.76
CA PRO A 21 11.50 28.21 -10.40
C PRO A 21 10.46 27.95 -11.50
N ALA A 22 10.34 26.68 -11.88
CA ALA A 22 9.45 26.29 -12.98
C ALA A 22 8.66 25.05 -12.65
N ASP A 23 7.48 24.94 -13.26
CA ASP A 23 6.58 23.82 -13.08
C ASP A 23 6.98 22.65 -13.99
N VAL A 24 7.13 21.47 -13.39
CA VAL A 24 7.44 20.19 -14.06
C VAL A 24 6.30 19.21 -13.85
N ILE A 25 5.87 18.57 -14.92
CA ILE A 25 4.83 17.53 -14.88
C ILE A 25 5.50 16.17 -14.73
N LEU A 26 5.14 15.46 -13.67
CA LEU A 26 5.63 14.12 -13.36
C LEU A 26 4.86 13.04 -14.16
N GLN A 27 5.32 11.78 -14.08
CA GLN A 27 4.71 10.64 -14.76
C GLN A 27 3.25 10.41 -14.34
N ASP A 28 2.94 10.62 -13.06
CA ASP A 28 1.59 10.53 -12.49
C ASP A 28 0.69 11.75 -12.81
N LYS A 29 1.14 12.63 -13.74
CA LYS A 29 0.44 13.85 -14.18
C LYS A 29 0.26 14.91 -13.08
N LYS A 30 1.01 14.81 -12.00
CA LYS A 30 1.05 15.85 -10.98
C LYS A 30 2.08 16.90 -11.35
N THR A 31 1.75 18.16 -11.11
CA THR A 31 2.67 19.28 -11.33
C THR A 31 3.41 19.59 -10.05
N MET A 32 4.73 19.76 -10.15
CA MET A 32 5.60 20.16 -9.05
C MET A 32 6.40 21.40 -9.45
N ASN A 33 6.52 22.36 -8.55
CA ASN A 33 7.35 23.53 -8.74
C ASN A 33 8.77 23.22 -8.28
N ILE A 34 9.73 23.34 -9.19
CA ILE A 34 11.13 22.97 -8.99
C ILE A 34 11.98 24.23 -8.92
N ASP A 35 12.67 24.41 -7.82
CA ASP A 35 13.66 25.46 -7.61
C ASP A 35 15.05 24.82 -7.62
N SER A 36 15.93 25.29 -8.53
CA SER A 36 17.24 24.70 -8.77
C SER A 36 18.31 25.77 -9.03
N TYR A 37 19.57 25.35 -8.94
CA TYR A 37 20.70 26.21 -9.31
C TYR A 37 21.73 25.40 -10.08
N VAL A 38 22.51 26.13 -10.88
CA VAL A 38 23.64 25.58 -11.63
C VAL A 38 24.93 26.27 -11.19
N VAL A 39 26.00 25.47 -11.01
CA VAL A 39 27.36 25.96 -10.79
C VAL A 39 28.12 25.75 -12.08
N TRP A 40 28.62 26.83 -12.64
CA TRP A 40 29.25 26.84 -13.95
C TRP A 40 30.45 27.76 -14.00
N ARG A 41 31.30 27.61 -15.02
CA ARG A 41 32.40 28.51 -15.32
C ARG A 41 32.63 28.62 -16.83
N ILE A 42 33.33 29.68 -17.24
CA ILE A 42 33.77 29.84 -18.62
C ILE A 42 35.06 29.02 -18.77
N GLU A 43 35.03 27.98 -19.59
CA GLU A 43 36.17 27.13 -19.89
C GLU A 43 36.94 27.65 -21.10
N ASP A 44 36.24 27.97 -22.19
CA ASP A 44 36.81 28.58 -23.40
C ASP A 44 36.25 29.99 -23.64
N PRO A 45 37.00 31.04 -23.22
CA PRO A 45 36.58 32.43 -23.40
C PRO A 45 36.41 32.85 -24.85
N LEU A 46 37.18 32.25 -25.80
CA LEU A 46 37.08 32.57 -27.21
C LEU A 46 35.75 32.04 -27.80
N LEU A 47 35.45 30.77 -27.56
CA LEU A 47 34.21 30.15 -27.98
C LEU A 47 33.01 30.85 -27.33
N PHE A 48 33.10 31.17 -26.04
CA PHE A 48 32.11 31.92 -25.30
C PHE A 48 31.81 33.27 -25.95
N PHE A 49 32.87 34.04 -26.30
CA PHE A 49 32.72 35.33 -26.95
C PHE A 49 32.10 35.22 -28.36
N GLN A 50 32.44 34.17 -29.10
CA GLN A 50 31.93 33.96 -30.46
C GLN A 50 30.44 33.55 -30.46
N THR A 51 30.01 32.85 -29.45
CA THR A 51 28.65 32.23 -29.39
C THR A 51 27.66 33.06 -28.58
N ILE A 52 28.00 33.39 -27.33
CA ILE A 52 27.08 33.98 -26.35
C ILE A 52 27.41 35.46 -26.05
N LYS A 53 28.67 35.78 -25.89
CA LYS A 53 29.22 37.14 -25.67
C LYS A 53 29.02 37.74 -24.28
N THR A 54 27.88 37.50 -23.59
CA THR A 54 27.55 38.09 -22.29
C THR A 54 27.19 37.01 -21.26
N ILE A 55 27.35 37.34 -19.98
CA ILE A 55 27.02 36.43 -18.88
C ILE A 55 25.49 36.21 -18.82
N GLU A 56 24.72 37.26 -19.01
CA GLU A 56 23.24 37.22 -19.00
C GLU A 56 22.67 36.28 -20.07
N GLU A 57 23.27 36.27 -21.28
CA GLU A 57 22.89 35.35 -22.33
C GLU A 57 23.30 33.90 -22.01
N ALA A 58 24.42 33.70 -21.31
CA ALA A 58 24.86 32.39 -20.83
C ALA A 58 23.89 31.85 -19.78
N GLU A 59 23.50 32.67 -18.83
CA GLU A 59 22.52 32.33 -17.80
C GLU A 59 21.16 31.96 -18.42
N ALA A 60 20.68 32.72 -19.38
CA ALA A 60 19.43 32.41 -20.12
C ALA A 60 19.51 31.08 -20.90
N ARG A 61 20.70 30.73 -21.43
CA ARG A 61 20.91 29.43 -22.08
C ARG A 61 20.96 28.27 -21.07
N LEU A 62 21.62 28.47 -19.95
CA LEU A 62 21.68 27.52 -18.86
C LEU A 62 20.27 27.26 -18.27
N ASP A 63 19.48 28.31 -18.14
CA ASP A 63 18.07 28.19 -17.70
C ASP A 63 17.27 27.19 -18.58
N VAL A 64 17.29 27.40 -19.89
CA VAL A 64 16.60 26.54 -20.86
C VAL A 64 17.18 25.11 -20.85
N LEU A 65 18.49 24.93 -20.84
CA LEU A 65 19.13 23.62 -20.83
C LEU A 65 18.81 22.85 -19.56
N THR A 66 18.89 23.53 -18.41
CA THR A 66 18.61 22.90 -17.11
C THR A 66 17.14 22.55 -16.99
N TYR A 67 16.23 23.46 -17.36
CA TYR A 67 14.79 23.18 -17.36
C TYR A 67 14.43 21.96 -18.20
N ASN A 68 14.91 21.90 -19.45
CA ASN A 68 14.59 20.80 -20.35
C ASN A 68 15.13 19.45 -19.84
N ASN A 69 16.36 19.39 -19.38
CA ASN A 69 16.95 18.16 -18.86
C ASN A 69 16.32 17.72 -17.54
N THR A 70 15.99 18.66 -16.66
CA THR A 70 15.25 18.40 -15.41
C THR A 70 13.85 17.85 -15.71
N GLN A 71 13.11 18.47 -16.65
CA GLN A 71 11.78 18.00 -17.05
C GLN A 71 11.82 16.58 -17.64
N VAL A 72 12.77 16.29 -18.52
CA VAL A 72 12.93 14.94 -19.10
C VAL A 72 13.25 13.89 -18.04
N LYS A 73 14.05 14.23 -17.04
CA LYS A 73 14.43 13.30 -15.98
C LYS A 73 13.31 13.12 -14.96
N LEU A 74 12.76 14.21 -14.43
CA LEU A 74 11.71 14.17 -13.41
C LEU A 74 10.36 13.72 -13.97
N GLY A 75 10.07 14.00 -15.24
CA GLY A 75 8.87 13.52 -15.92
C GLY A 75 8.74 11.99 -16.03
N LYS A 76 9.78 11.25 -15.69
CA LYS A 76 9.77 9.77 -15.61
C LYS A 76 9.53 9.23 -14.20
N LEU A 77 9.47 10.12 -13.20
CA LEU A 77 9.29 9.80 -11.79
C LEU A 77 7.88 10.10 -11.34
N ASN A 78 7.40 9.37 -10.32
CA ASN A 78 6.15 9.67 -9.65
C ASN A 78 6.41 10.59 -8.44
N GLN A 79 5.37 11.24 -7.96
CA GLN A 79 5.49 12.09 -6.77
C GLN A 79 6.00 11.31 -5.54
N GLU A 80 5.61 10.04 -5.39
CA GLU A 80 6.05 9.19 -4.27
C GLU A 80 7.55 8.96 -4.30
N ASP A 81 8.15 8.79 -5.48
CA ASP A 81 9.59 8.62 -5.69
C ASP A 81 10.37 9.89 -5.31
N MET A 82 9.72 11.06 -5.43
CA MET A 82 10.32 12.36 -5.09
C MET A 82 10.28 12.68 -3.58
N VAL A 83 9.24 12.18 -2.88
CA VAL A 83 8.99 12.47 -1.45
C VAL A 83 9.59 11.41 -0.55
N ASN A 84 9.74 10.17 -1.02
CA ASN A 84 10.39 9.13 -0.26
C ASN A 84 11.84 9.52 0.05
N GLU A 85 12.28 9.17 1.23
CA GLU A 85 13.69 9.29 1.65
C GLU A 85 14.53 8.24 0.90
N ASP A 86 14.67 8.42 -0.43
CA ASP A 86 15.60 7.63 -1.20
C ASP A 86 17.02 7.79 -0.63
N PRO A 87 17.86 6.75 -0.70
CA PRO A 87 19.24 6.85 -0.29
C PRO A 87 19.87 8.09 -0.93
N PRO A 88 20.63 8.90 -0.18
CA PRO A 88 21.27 10.10 -0.71
C PRO A 88 22.08 9.84 -1.98
N GLU A 89 22.55 8.63 -2.17
CA GLU A 89 23.33 8.18 -3.32
C GLU A 89 22.53 8.15 -4.62
N GLU A 90 21.28 7.67 -4.61
CA GLU A 90 20.42 7.63 -5.81
C GLU A 90 20.03 9.04 -6.26
N ARG A 91 19.71 9.89 -5.30
CA ARG A 91 19.42 11.31 -5.57
C ARG A 91 20.64 12.04 -6.13
N ASN A 92 21.81 11.79 -5.59
CA ASN A 92 23.07 12.36 -6.11
C ASN A 92 23.44 11.82 -7.49
N ALA A 93 23.09 10.57 -7.80
CA ALA A 93 23.27 10.00 -9.14
C ALA A 93 22.38 10.71 -10.17
N MET A 94 21.13 10.97 -9.80
CA MET A 94 20.20 11.74 -10.64
C MET A 94 20.71 13.16 -10.92
N TYR A 95 21.20 13.86 -9.91
CA TYR A 95 21.76 15.21 -10.10
C TYR A 95 23.00 15.21 -11.00
N ARG A 96 23.88 14.22 -10.84
CA ARG A 96 25.04 14.06 -11.73
C ARG A 96 24.63 13.82 -13.17
N GLU A 97 23.64 12.99 -13.43
CA GLU A 97 23.13 12.74 -14.78
C GLU A 97 22.51 14.00 -15.41
N ILE A 98 21.78 14.80 -14.64
CA ILE A 98 21.26 16.10 -15.10
C ILE A 98 22.43 17.04 -15.41
N ALA A 99 23.41 17.16 -14.51
CA ALA A 99 24.58 18.02 -14.69
C ALA A 99 25.38 17.62 -15.94
N GLU A 100 25.57 16.32 -16.18
CA GLU A 100 26.27 15.81 -17.37
C GLU A 100 25.53 16.21 -18.65
N LYS A 101 24.23 16.02 -18.71
CA LYS A 101 23.41 16.38 -19.88
C LYS A 101 23.34 17.89 -20.13
N VAL A 102 23.26 18.68 -19.08
CA VAL A 102 23.32 20.13 -19.18
C VAL A 102 24.73 20.54 -19.65
N GLY A 103 25.79 19.91 -19.12
CA GLY A 103 27.18 20.14 -19.51
C GLY A 103 27.45 19.83 -20.98
N GLU A 104 26.95 18.69 -21.49
CA GLU A 104 27.02 18.35 -22.92
C GLU A 104 26.42 19.47 -23.81
N GLY A 105 25.27 20.02 -23.41
CA GLY A 105 24.63 21.12 -24.14
C GLY A 105 25.36 22.45 -24.00
N ALA A 106 25.98 22.73 -22.83
CA ALA A 106 26.65 23.96 -22.52
C ALA A 106 28.06 24.04 -23.13
N ALA A 107 28.74 22.90 -23.37
CA ALA A 107 30.09 22.84 -23.95
C ALA A 107 30.16 23.49 -25.32
N ALA A 108 29.09 23.46 -26.13
CA ALA A 108 29.01 24.13 -27.42
C ALA A 108 29.17 25.67 -27.32
N TYR A 109 29.03 26.22 -26.13
CA TYR A 109 29.11 27.64 -25.82
C TYR A 109 30.42 28.02 -25.05
N GLY A 110 31.31 27.07 -24.86
CA GLY A 110 32.55 27.32 -24.07
C GLY A 110 32.29 27.39 -22.56
N ILE A 111 31.16 26.80 -22.10
CA ILE A 111 30.75 26.76 -20.69
C ILE A 111 30.97 25.35 -20.15
N GLU A 112 31.62 25.25 -19.01
CA GLU A 112 31.68 24.03 -18.19
C GLU A 112 30.64 24.10 -17.07
N VAL A 113 29.77 23.12 -17.00
CA VAL A 113 28.82 22.93 -15.87
C VAL A 113 29.50 22.03 -14.85
N ILE A 114 29.69 22.55 -13.64
CA ILE A 114 30.34 21.83 -12.54
C ILE A 114 29.31 20.99 -11.78
N ASP A 115 28.15 21.58 -11.48
CA ASP A 115 27.11 20.91 -10.72
C ASP A 115 25.71 21.50 -11.01
N VAL A 116 24.66 20.68 -10.91
CA VAL A 116 23.26 21.11 -10.95
C VAL A 116 22.54 20.48 -9.77
N LYS A 117 21.87 21.30 -8.96
CA LYS A 117 21.13 20.80 -7.80
C LYS A 117 19.75 21.43 -7.69
N ILE A 118 18.81 20.63 -7.24
CA ILE A 118 17.48 21.08 -6.85
C ILE A 118 17.55 21.53 -5.39
N LYS A 119 17.16 22.78 -5.13
CA LYS A 119 17.08 23.38 -3.79
C LYS A 119 15.79 22.97 -3.08
N ARG A 120 14.68 23.00 -3.84
CA ARG A 120 13.35 22.79 -3.31
C ARG A 120 12.42 22.22 -4.38
N ILE A 121 11.51 21.38 -3.94
CA ILE A 121 10.44 20.79 -4.74
C ILE A 121 9.15 21.04 -3.99
N ASP A 122 8.28 21.86 -4.56
CA ASP A 122 7.02 22.26 -3.94
C ASP A 122 5.82 21.88 -4.81
N LEU A 123 4.67 21.84 -4.19
CA LEU A 123 3.39 21.81 -4.92
C LEU A 123 3.07 23.22 -5.42
N PRO A 124 2.41 23.38 -6.60
CA PRO A 124 1.95 24.68 -7.06
C PRO A 124 1.02 25.31 -6.02
N SER A 125 1.30 26.57 -5.65
CA SER A 125 0.59 27.28 -4.58
C SER A 125 -0.91 27.47 -4.87
N GLU A 126 -1.28 27.55 -6.13
CA GLU A 126 -2.68 27.80 -6.53
C GLU A 126 -3.63 26.63 -6.25
N ASN A 127 -3.11 25.41 -6.15
CA ASN A 127 -3.89 24.18 -5.95
C ASN A 127 -3.48 23.38 -4.72
N GLU A 128 -2.59 23.89 -3.88
CA GLU A 128 -2.00 23.19 -2.75
C GLU A 128 -3.07 22.54 -1.86
N GLN A 129 -4.08 23.29 -1.45
CA GLN A 129 -5.16 22.78 -0.60
C GLN A 129 -6.00 21.69 -1.28
N ALA A 130 -6.26 21.81 -2.57
CA ALA A 130 -7.00 20.81 -3.32
C ALA A 130 -6.19 19.51 -3.48
N VAL A 131 -4.87 19.63 -3.71
CA VAL A 131 -3.95 18.50 -3.79
C VAL A 131 -3.85 17.78 -2.44
N TYR A 132 -3.68 18.50 -1.33
CA TYR A 132 -3.67 17.89 0.02
C TYR A 132 -4.97 17.18 0.33
N THR A 133 -6.13 17.80 0.04
CA THR A 133 -7.43 17.17 0.26
C THR A 133 -7.57 15.87 -0.56
N ARG A 134 -7.12 15.88 -1.81
CA ARG A 134 -7.11 14.70 -2.66
C ARG A 134 -6.18 13.61 -2.11
N MET A 135 -4.94 13.96 -1.72
CA MET A 135 -3.99 13.00 -1.14
C MET A 135 -4.53 12.37 0.16
N ILE A 136 -5.15 13.16 1.03
CA ILE A 136 -5.80 12.65 2.26
C ILE A 136 -6.91 11.67 1.89
N SER A 137 -7.74 11.99 0.89
CA SER A 137 -8.83 11.13 0.43
C SER A 137 -8.30 9.82 -0.17
N GLU A 138 -7.28 9.87 -1.02
CA GLU A 138 -6.63 8.69 -1.60
C GLU A 138 -6.02 7.78 -0.53
N ARG A 139 -5.29 8.35 0.44
CA ARG A 139 -4.72 7.59 1.57
C ARG A 139 -5.81 6.96 2.44
N LYS A 140 -6.91 7.68 2.68
CA LYS A 140 -8.05 7.14 3.42
C LYS A 140 -8.68 5.95 2.68
N GLN A 141 -8.86 6.04 1.35
CA GLN A 141 -9.39 4.93 0.55
C GLN A 141 -8.48 3.69 0.61
N ILE A 142 -7.16 3.89 0.53
CA ILE A 142 -6.18 2.80 0.66
C ILE A 142 -6.27 2.16 2.05
N ALA A 143 -6.35 2.97 3.11
CA ALA A 143 -6.47 2.47 4.48
C ALA A 143 -7.77 1.68 4.70
N GLU A 144 -8.91 2.18 4.21
CA GLU A 144 -10.19 1.47 4.28
C GLU A 144 -10.16 0.14 3.49
N LYS A 145 -9.47 0.12 2.34
CA LYS A 145 -9.28 -1.13 1.59
C LYS A 145 -8.49 -2.16 2.40
N TYR A 146 -7.33 -1.79 2.96
CA TYR A 146 -6.55 -2.70 3.79
C TYR A 146 -7.31 -3.19 5.03
N LYS A 147 -8.12 -2.31 5.63
CA LYS A 147 -8.99 -2.68 6.74
C LYS A 147 -10.04 -3.70 6.32
N ALA A 148 -10.72 -3.47 5.20
CA ALA A 148 -11.70 -4.41 4.67
C ALA A 148 -11.10 -5.77 4.29
N ASP A 149 -9.92 -5.77 3.66
CA ASP A 149 -9.18 -6.99 3.33
C ASP A 149 -8.78 -7.76 4.60
N GLY A 150 -8.36 -7.04 5.65
CA GLY A 150 -8.04 -7.63 6.96
C GLY A 150 -9.27 -8.20 7.68
N GLU A 151 -10.40 -7.51 7.65
CA GLU A 151 -11.67 -7.98 8.22
C GLU A 151 -12.18 -9.23 7.48
N LEU A 152 -12.06 -9.27 6.15
CA LEU A 152 -12.39 -10.46 5.35
C LEU A 152 -11.52 -11.66 5.74
N ALA A 153 -10.21 -11.48 5.79
CA ALA A 153 -9.29 -12.55 6.18
C ALA A 153 -9.56 -13.06 7.61
N ALA A 154 -9.85 -12.16 8.54
CA ALA A 154 -10.23 -12.53 9.91
C ALA A 154 -11.55 -13.32 9.95
N ALA A 155 -12.55 -12.89 9.18
CA ALA A 155 -13.84 -13.59 9.08
C ALA A 155 -13.70 -15.00 8.48
N GLU A 156 -12.84 -15.17 7.48
CA GLU A 156 -12.56 -16.50 6.90
C GLU A 156 -11.94 -17.45 7.93
N ILE A 157 -10.99 -16.97 8.74
CA ILE A 157 -10.35 -17.78 9.81
C ILE A 157 -11.39 -18.15 10.89
N ILE A 158 -12.21 -17.20 11.34
CA ILE A 158 -13.25 -17.45 12.35
C ILE A 158 -14.28 -18.46 11.83
N ASN A 159 -14.77 -18.27 10.61
CA ASN A 159 -15.74 -19.17 9.99
C ASN A 159 -15.17 -20.60 9.81
N ALA A 160 -13.90 -20.73 9.46
CA ALA A 160 -13.24 -22.04 9.37
C ALA A 160 -13.15 -22.72 10.74
N ALA A 161 -12.77 -21.96 11.78
CA ALA A 161 -12.69 -22.47 13.15
C ALA A 161 -14.08 -22.87 13.70
N ASP A 162 -15.11 -22.06 13.47
CA ASP A 162 -16.49 -22.34 13.87
C ASP A 162 -17.03 -23.60 13.17
N LYS A 163 -16.74 -23.76 11.89
CA LYS A 163 -17.09 -24.96 11.14
C LYS A 163 -16.43 -26.21 11.73
N GLU A 164 -15.15 -26.15 12.02
CA GLU A 164 -14.39 -27.25 12.62
C GLU A 164 -14.94 -27.58 14.01
N TYR A 165 -15.17 -26.57 14.86
CA TYR A 165 -15.80 -26.73 16.17
C TYR A 165 -17.16 -27.44 16.09
N ASN A 166 -18.05 -26.96 15.21
CA ASN A 166 -19.38 -27.55 15.06
C ASN A 166 -19.32 -29.01 14.55
N THR A 167 -18.35 -29.30 13.66
CA THR A 167 -18.13 -30.67 13.17
C THR A 167 -17.69 -31.59 14.32
N ILE A 168 -16.72 -31.16 15.13
CA ILE A 168 -16.22 -31.93 16.28
C ILE A 168 -17.37 -32.21 17.28
N ILE A 169 -18.21 -31.22 17.59
CA ILE A 169 -19.35 -31.40 18.49
C ILE A 169 -20.38 -32.36 17.91
N ALA A 170 -20.71 -32.23 16.61
CA ALA A 170 -21.64 -33.13 15.96
C ALA A 170 -21.14 -34.59 15.92
N ASP A 171 -19.85 -34.78 15.63
CA ASP A 171 -19.23 -36.12 15.63
C ASP A 171 -19.22 -36.73 17.03
N ALA A 172 -18.94 -35.92 18.06
CA ALA A 172 -18.96 -36.36 19.45
C ALA A 172 -20.37 -36.76 19.91
N GLN A 173 -21.40 -35.98 19.51
CA GLN A 173 -22.81 -36.31 19.79
C GLN A 173 -23.22 -37.59 19.10
N LEU A 174 -22.89 -37.76 17.82
CA LEU A 174 -23.16 -38.98 17.08
C LEU A 174 -22.49 -40.20 17.75
N ALA A 175 -21.23 -40.09 18.17
CA ALA A 175 -20.52 -41.15 18.86
C ALA A 175 -21.19 -41.50 20.22
N ALA A 176 -21.64 -40.48 20.97
CA ALA A 176 -22.37 -40.69 22.22
C ALA A 176 -23.71 -41.41 21.99
N GLU A 177 -24.51 -40.97 21.00
CA GLU A 177 -25.76 -41.62 20.65
C GLU A 177 -25.58 -43.07 20.20
N GLN A 178 -24.55 -43.36 19.43
CA GLN A 178 -24.19 -44.72 19.04
C GLN A 178 -23.86 -45.59 20.26
N LYS A 179 -23.14 -45.08 21.24
CA LYS A 179 -22.83 -45.80 22.48
C LYS A 179 -24.07 -46.06 23.33
N ILE A 180 -24.98 -45.09 23.41
CA ILE A 180 -26.27 -45.25 24.09
C ILE A 180 -27.07 -46.33 23.39
N ALA A 181 -27.18 -46.26 22.06
CA ALA A 181 -27.92 -47.26 21.28
C ALA A 181 -27.31 -48.68 21.39
N GLU A 182 -25.98 -48.80 21.41
CA GLU A 182 -25.30 -50.08 21.70
C GLU A 182 -25.67 -50.61 23.08
N GLY A 183 -25.65 -49.75 24.10
CA GLY A 183 -26.03 -50.09 25.47
C GLY A 183 -27.48 -50.53 25.59
N GLU A 184 -28.40 -49.80 24.95
CA GLU A 184 -29.85 -50.17 24.90
C GLU A 184 -30.07 -51.51 24.20
N ARG A 185 -29.38 -51.74 23.08
CA ARG A 185 -29.46 -53.03 22.37
C ARG A 185 -28.98 -54.18 23.27
N GLU A 186 -27.85 -54.02 23.97
CA GLU A 186 -27.34 -55.05 24.87
C GLU A 186 -28.30 -55.28 26.05
N TYR A 187 -28.81 -54.19 26.64
CA TYR A 187 -29.83 -54.26 27.67
C TYR A 187 -31.06 -55.02 27.20
N MET A 188 -31.59 -54.73 25.99
CA MET A 188 -32.75 -55.46 25.45
C MET A 188 -32.45 -56.95 25.18
N ASN A 189 -31.22 -57.28 24.71
CA ASN A 189 -30.79 -58.65 24.53
C ASN A 189 -30.73 -59.42 25.86
N LEU A 190 -30.20 -58.79 26.91
CA LEU A 190 -30.14 -59.37 28.24
C LEU A 190 -31.57 -59.59 28.83
N LEU A 191 -32.45 -58.61 28.63
CA LEU A 191 -33.85 -58.75 29.01
C LEU A 191 -34.53 -59.90 28.29
N ALA A 192 -34.35 -60.01 26.97
CA ALA A 192 -34.94 -61.09 26.16
C ALA A 192 -34.43 -62.46 26.64
N GLN A 193 -33.19 -62.59 27.06
CA GLN A 193 -32.67 -63.84 27.62
C GLN A 193 -33.19 -64.11 29.04
N ALA A 194 -33.39 -63.07 29.86
CA ALA A 194 -33.89 -63.22 31.22
C ALA A 194 -35.42 -63.60 31.25
N TYR A 195 -36.17 -63.11 30.30
CA TYR A 195 -37.64 -63.38 30.18
C TYR A 195 -37.98 -64.36 29.04
N ASP A 196 -37.30 -65.50 29.04
CA ASP A 196 -37.42 -66.55 28.02
C ASP A 196 -38.66 -67.41 28.11
N THR A 197 -39.41 -67.31 29.24
CA THR A 197 -40.70 -68.06 29.44
C THR A 197 -41.92 -67.15 29.38
N GLN A 198 -43.07 -67.69 28.96
CA GLN A 198 -44.33 -66.96 28.81
C GLN A 198 -44.78 -66.25 30.09
N GLU A 199 -44.66 -66.87 31.24
CA GLU A 199 -45.02 -66.28 32.55
C GLU A 199 -44.14 -65.07 32.87
N LYS A 200 -42.84 -65.12 32.59
CA LYS A 200 -41.91 -64.02 32.81
C LYS A 200 -42.18 -62.86 31.82
N GLN A 201 -42.58 -63.17 30.58
CA GLN A 201 -42.92 -62.14 29.59
C GLN A 201 -44.20 -61.38 29.97
N GLU A 202 -45.22 -62.11 30.48
CA GLU A 202 -46.48 -61.49 30.96
C GLU A 202 -46.20 -60.54 32.15
N PHE A 203 -45.34 -60.96 33.10
CA PHE A 203 -44.96 -60.17 34.25
C PHE A 203 -44.16 -58.92 33.81
N TYR A 204 -43.21 -59.05 32.88
CA TYR A 204 -42.50 -57.94 32.34
C TYR A 204 -43.38 -56.91 31.61
N THR A 205 -44.33 -57.40 30.81
CA THR A 205 -45.32 -56.57 30.12
C THR A 205 -46.16 -55.77 31.11
N PHE A 206 -46.55 -56.38 32.22
CA PHE A 206 -47.30 -55.71 33.27
C PHE A 206 -46.51 -54.65 33.98
N ILE A 207 -45.24 -54.92 34.34
CA ILE A 207 -44.36 -53.90 34.93
C ILE A 207 -44.12 -52.74 34.01
N ARG A 208 -43.83 -52.95 32.70
CA ARG A 208 -43.68 -51.89 31.70
C ARG A 208 -44.96 -51.06 31.52
N ALA A 209 -46.12 -51.67 31.59
CA ALA A 209 -47.39 -50.93 31.55
C ALA A 209 -47.53 -49.99 32.77
N LEU A 210 -47.11 -50.47 33.97
CA LEU A 210 -47.16 -49.68 35.20
C LEU A 210 -46.12 -48.50 35.11
N GLU A 211 -44.88 -48.73 34.64
CA GLU A 211 -43.91 -47.72 34.45
C GLU A 211 -44.36 -46.65 33.42
N ALA A 212 -45.00 -47.09 32.33
CA ALA A 212 -45.51 -46.16 31.33
C ALA A 212 -46.72 -45.34 31.91
N LEU A 213 -47.55 -45.93 32.76
CA LEU A 213 -48.60 -45.23 33.48
C LEU A 213 -48.02 -44.21 34.45
N GLU A 214 -47.00 -44.57 35.25
CA GLU A 214 -46.30 -43.66 36.17
C GLU A 214 -45.64 -42.49 35.42
N ALA A 215 -44.92 -42.78 34.33
CA ALA A 215 -44.33 -41.73 33.48
C ALA A 215 -45.40 -40.81 32.86
N SER A 216 -46.55 -41.32 32.54
CA SER A 216 -47.68 -40.56 32.03
C SER A 216 -48.33 -39.66 33.09
N LEU A 217 -48.22 -40.01 34.37
CA LEU A 217 -48.83 -39.29 35.49
C LEU A 217 -47.86 -38.27 36.16
N THR A 218 -46.56 -38.45 36.00
CA THR A 218 -45.51 -37.58 36.60
C THR A 218 -45.26 -36.26 35.86
N GLY A 219 -46.07 -35.84 34.90
CA GLY A 219 -46.01 -34.54 34.23
C GLY A 219 -46.99 -33.54 34.84
N SER A 220 -46.57 -32.28 35.03
CA SER A 220 -47.46 -31.21 35.48
C SER A 220 -48.67 -31.03 34.56
N GLU A 221 -49.87 -30.95 35.16
CA GLU A 221 -51.16 -30.70 34.50
C GLU A 221 -51.66 -31.80 33.55
N LYS A 222 -51.92 -33.00 34.07
CA LYS A 222 -52.69 -33.99 33.34
C LYS A 222 -53.97 -34.33 34.13
N THR A 223 -55.08 -34.13 33.50
CA THR A 223 -56.39 -34.51 34.07
C THR A 223 -56.77 -35.95 33.61
N LEU A 224 -56.79 -36.88 34.54
CA LEU A 224 -57.26 -38.24 34.27
C LEU A 224 -58.80 -38.26 34.34
N ILE A 225 -59.50 -38.49 33.24
CA ILE A 225 -60.93 -38.69 33.22
C ILE A 225 -61.19 -40.21 33.25
N ILE A 226 -61.66 -40.68 34.40
CA ILE A 226 -62.07 -42.06 34.57
C ILE A 226 -63.61 -42.11 34.38
N GLY A 227 -64.07 -42.75 33.32
CA GLY A 227 -65.46 -42.97 33.01
C GLY A 227 -65.94 -44.37 33.44
#